data_512db3499cb882d7efbb091ae1d75135
#
_entry.id   512db3499cb882d7efbb091ae1d75135
#
_cell.length_a   1.000
_cell.length_b   1.000
_cell.length_c   1.000
_cell.angle_alpha   90.00
_cell.angle_beta   90.00
_cell.angle_gamma   90.00
#
_symmetry.space_group_name_H-M   'P 1'
#
loop_
_entity.id
_entity.type
_entity.pdbx_description
1 polymer ?
#
loop_
_entity_poly.entity_id
_entity_poly.type
_entity_poly.pdbx_seq_one_letter_code
_entity_poly.pdbx_strand_id
1 'polypeptide(L)'
;GDIYNGQWKDGKYYGNGKLTRKDGTSVEGNWIDGEFNPLIVAYGDQGSEPGANAPKLNPGMFHSSRVWAVVVGISQYSHMPVLRYSDDDAYKMYAFLKSPDGGSIPDERIKLLIDEDATKANIRKSLKEMLENAGPDDVVMFYFAGHGLKGSFLPIDFDGYNFKLTHE
;
A
#
# COMPACT_ATOMS: atom_id res chain seq x y z
N GLY A 1 20.22 -24.81 14.62
CA GLY A 1 20.12 -23.43 14.13
C GLY A 1 19.11 -23.36 13.00
N ASP A 2 18.75 -22.15 12.61
CA ASP A 2 17.91 -21.92 11.45
C ASP A 2 18.68 -22.24 10.17
N ILE A 3 17.99 -22.73 9.16
CA ILE A 3 18.56 -23.10 7.86
C ILE A 3 17.87 -22.27 6.79
N TYR A 4 18.66 -21.48 6.04
CA TYR A 4 18.17 -20.76 4.89
C TYR A 4 18.64 -21.39 3.59
N ASN A 5 17.70 -21.65 2.69
CA ASN A 5 17.94 -22.14 1.34
C ASN A 5 17.35 -21.15 0.34
N GLY A 6 18.19 -20.37 -0.30
CA GLY A 6 17.77 -19.31 -1.20
C GLY A 6 18.92 -18.42 -1.67
N GLN A 7 18.58 -17.30 -2.29
CA GLN A 7 19.54 -16.34 -2.81
C GLN A 7 20.13 -15.47 -1.69
N TRP A 8 21.39 -15.07 -1.87
CA TRP A 8 22.12 -14.20 -0.93
C TRP A 8 22.66 -12.98 -1.68
N LYS A 9 22.59 -11.84 -1.03
CA LYS A 9 23.22 -10.60 -1.48
C LYS A 9 23.82 -9.88 -0.28
N ASP A 10 25.09 -9.48 -0.38
CA ASP A 10 25.84 -8.76 0.65
C ASP A 10 25.78 -9.43 2.06
N GLY A 11 25.78 -10.79 2.08
CA GLY A 11 25.71 -11.58 3.31
C GLY A 11 24.34 -11.67 3.97
N LYS A 12 23.28 -11.22 3.28
CA LYS A 12 21.88 -11.25 3.74
C LYS A 12 21.01 -12.11 2.84
N TYR A 13 19.91 -12.62 3.37
CA TYR A 13 18.89 -13.31 2.57
C TYR A 13 18.31 -12.34 1.53
N TYR A 14 18.21 -12.79 0.29
CA TYR A 14 17.76 -11.99 -0.82
C TYR A 14 16.98 -12.83 -1.84
N GLY A 15 16.00 -12.23 -2.54
CA GLY A 15 15.22 -12.92 -3.57
C GLY A 15 14.43 -14.10 -3.02
N ASN A 16 14.14 -15.07 -3.86
CA ASN A 16 13.37 -16.25 -3.45
C ASN A 16 14.19 -17.18 -2.57
N GLY A 17 13.61 -17.55 -1.43
CA GLY A 17 14.26 -18.46 -0.49
C GLY A 17 13.33 -19.01 0.58
N LYS A 18 13.80 -20.08 1.24
CA LYS A 18 13.10 -20.76 2.33
C LYS A 18 13.95 -20.72 3.59
N LEU A 19 13.40 -20.17 4.66
CA LEU A 19 13.94 -20.23 6.00
C LEU A 19 13.22 -21.31 6.80
N THR A 20 13.97 -22.30 7.29
CA THR A 20 13.47 -23.30 8.25
C THR A 20 14.06 -22.99 9.62
N ARG A 21 13.20 -22.71 10.60
CA ARG A 21 13.61 -22.42 11.97
C ARG A 21 13.90 -23.68 12.75
N LYS A 22 14.62 -23.52 13.85
CA LYS A 22 15.00 -24.61 14.77
C LYS A 22 13.77 -25.36 15.35
N ASP A 23 12.63 -24.70 15.45
CA ASP A 23 11.36 -25.29 15.92
C ASP A 23 10.61 -26.10 14.85
N GLY A 24 11.17 -26.21 13.63
CA GLY A 24 10.58 -26.90 12.50
C GLY A 24 9.62 -26.06 11.67
N THR A 25 9.31 -24.82 12.07
CA THR A 25 8.52 -23.92 11.25
C THR A 25 9.30 -23.44 10.04
N SER A 26 8.65 -23.23 8.91
CA SER A 26 9.33 -22.71 7.72
C SER A 26 8.54 -21.61 7.05
N VAL A 27 9.27 -20.64 6.49
CA VAL A 27 8.74 -19.54 5.71
C VAL A 27 9.45 -19.55 4.36
N GLU A 28 8.68 -19.53 3.27
CA GLU A 28 9.18 -19.56 1.90
C GLU A 28 8.58 -18.39 1.13
N GLY A 29 9.42 -17.67 0.38
CA GLY A 29 9.01 -16.51 -0.43
C GLY A 29 10.16 -15.56 -0.68
N ASN A 30 9.86 -14.28 -0.90
CA ASN A 30 10.87 -13.29 -1.25
C ASN A 30 11.49 -12.63 -0.01
N TRP A 31 12.78 -12.37 -0.08
CA TRP A 31 13.60 -11.80 0.99
C TRP A 31 14.33 -10.56 0.50
N ILE A 32 14.33 -9.49 1.29
CA ILE A 32 15.06 -8.26 1.03
C ILE A 32 15.85 -7.88 2.28
N ASP A 33 17.16 -7.68 2.12
CA ASP A 33 18.07 -7.29 3.20
C ASP A 33 18.05 -8.20 4.45
N GLY A 34 17.71 -9.48 4.27
CA GLY A 34 17.64 -10.46 5.36
C GLY A 34 16.25 -10.59 5.99
N GLU A 35 15.29 -9.77 5.58
CA GLU A 35 13.91 -9.79 6.08
C GLU A 35 12.95 -10.43 5.08
N PHE A 36 11.97 -11.17 5.60
CA PHE A 36 10.93 -11.77 4.78
C PHE A 36 9.97 -10.69 4.28
N ASN A 37 9.81 -10.59 2.96
CA ASN A 37 8.88 -9.65 2.33
C ASN A 37 7.64 -10.40 1.80
N PRO A 38 6.52 -10.38 2.52
CA PRO A 38 5.30 -11.07 2.12
C PRO A 38 4.59 -10.44 0.90
N LEU A 39 4.97 -9.22 0.50
CA LEU A 39 4.31 -8.48 -0.57
C LEU A 39 4.73 -8.90 -1.98
N ILE A 40 5.77 -9.73 -2.12
CA ILE A 40 6.16 -10.30 -3.40
C ILE A 40 5.87 -11.81 -3.38
N VAL A 41 4.61 -12.19 -3.35
CA VAL A 41 4.22 -13.54 -3.79
C VAL A 41 4.29 -13.55 -5.30
N ALA A 42 5.33 -14.17 -5.80
CA ALA A 42 5.68 -14.46 -7.17
C ALA A 42 4.52 -14.31 -8.18
N TYR A 43 4.60 -13.33 -9.07
CA TYR A 43 4.13 -13.54 -10.42
C TYR A 43 5.02 -14.62 -11.01
N GLY A 44 4.49 -15.84 -11.10
CA GLY A 44 5.17 -16.97 -11.68
C GLY A 44 5.59 -16.65 -13.11
N ASP A 45 6.86 -16.89 -13.38
CA ASP A 45 7.35 -17.08 -14.73
C ASP A 45 6.43 -18.08 -15.45
N GLN A 46 5.84 -17.64 -16.55
CA GLN A 46 5.05 -18.43 -17.47
C GLN A 46 5.98 -19.44 -18.13
N GLY A 47 6.21 -20.62 -17.54
CA GLY A 47 6.99 -21.58 -18.28
C GLY A 47 7.37 -22.91 -17.65
N SER A 48 6.93 -23.29 -16.47
CA SER A 48 7.17 -24.67 -16.00
C SER A 48 5.97 -25.21 -15.24
N GLU A 49 5.42 -26.31 -15.74
CA GLU A 49 4.40 -27.14 -15.06
C GLU A 49 4.89 -27.50 -13.65
N PRO A 50 4.08 -27.33 -12.58
CA PRO A 50 4.47 -27.76 -11.24
C PRO A 50 4.55 -29.29 -11.23
N GLY A 51 5.71 -29.82 -10.88
CA GLY A 51 5.91 -31.25 -10.72
C GLY A 51 4.89 -31.85 -9.78
N ALA A 52 4.46 -33.07 -10.04
CA ALA A 52 3.38 -33.83 -9.40
C ALA A 52 3.48 -34.05 -7.87
N ASN A 53 4.49 -33.44 -7.20
CA ASN A 53 4.76 -33.53 -5.76
C ASN A 53 4.87 -32.13 -5.08
N ALA A 54 4.38 -31.07 -5.70
CA ALA A 54 4.28 -29.79 -4.98
C ALA A 54 3.28 -29.96 -3.81
N PRO A 55 3.63 -29.57 -2.57
CA PRO A 55 2.68 -29.60 -1.47
C PRO A 55 1.47 -28.73 -1.85
N LYS A 56 0.28 -29.31 -1.81
CA LYS A 56 -0.96 -28.55 -2.01
C LYS A 56 -1.07 -27.54 -0.88
N LEU A 57 -0.68 -26.32 -1.15
CA LEU A 57 -0.87 -25.20 -0.24
C LEU A 57 -2.37 -25.02 -0.04
N ASN A 58 -2.81 -25.11 1.21
CA ASN A 58 -4.21 -24.86 1.58
C ASN A 58 -4.53 -23.40 1.24
N PRO A 59 -5.45 -23.09 0.32
CA PRO A 59 -5.78 -21.70 -0.05
C PRO A 59 -6.30 -20.85 1.13
N GLY A 60 -6.68 -21.49 2.24
CA GLY A 60 -7.16 -20.83 3.46
C GLY A 60 -6.08 -20.33 4.42
N MET A 61 -4.78 -20.54 4.13
CA MET A 61 -3.69 -20.15 5.04
C MET A 61 -2.98 -18.84 4.67
N PHE A 62 -3.23 -18.31 3.49
CA PHE A 62 -2.71 -17.03 3.07
C PHE A 62 -3.84 -16.02 3.02
N HIS A 63 -4.06 -15.30 4.10
CA HIS A 63 -4.75 -14.03 4.02
C HIS A 63 -3.81 -13.09 3.26
N SER A 64 -4.02 -12.96 1.95
CA SER A 64 -3.36 -11.90 1.20
C SER A 64 -3.88 -10.59 1.76
N SER A 65 -3.05 -9.87 2.51
CA SER A 65 -3.36 -8.53 3.00
C SER A 65 -3.80 -7.67 1.81
N ARG A 66 -5.01 -7.15 1.87
CA ARG A 66 -5.53 -6.25 0.85
C ARG A 66 -5.09 -4.84 1.17
N VAL A 67 -4.87 -4.04 0.14
CA VAL A 67 -4.61 -2.62 0.31
C VAL A 67 -5.90 -1.84 0.01
N TRP A 68 -6.24 -0.94 0.92
CA TRP A 68 -7.30 0.06 0.81
C TRP A 68 -6.64 1.43 0.78
N ALA A 69 -6.98 2.29 -0.15
CA ALA A 69 -6.27 3.54 -0.35
C ALA A 69 -7.20 4.74 -0.42
N VAL A 70 -6.81 5.82 0.25
CA VAL A 70 -7.34 7.17 0.01
C VAL A 70 -6.21 8.00 -0.55
N VAL A 71 -6.39 8.49 -1.76
CA VAL A 71 -5.41 9.28 -2.51
C VAL A 71 -5.98 10.68 -2.70
N VAL A 72 -5.28 11.69 -2.21
CA VAL A 72 -5.70 13.09 -2.22
C VAL A 72 -4.69 13.93 -2.97
N GLY A 73 -5.17 14.77 -3.91
CA GLY A 73 -4.36 15.75 -4.63
C GLY A 73 -5.06 17.10 -4.67
N ILE A 74 -4.43 18.14 -4.16
CA ILE A 74 -5.01 19.49 -4.11
C ILE A 74 -4.04 20.49 -4.71
N SER A 75 -4.41 21.05 -5.85
CA SER A 75 -3.67 22.08 -6.57
C SER A 75 -4.29 23.47 -6.42
N GLN A 76 -5.63 23.56 -6.44
CA GLN A 76 -6.38 24.80 -6.60
C GLN A 76 -6.97 25.33 -5.28
N TYR A 77 -6.12 25.74 -4.35
CA TYR A 77 -6.58 26.33 -3.09
C TYR A 77 -7.14 27.75 -3.29
N SER A 78 -8.26 28.08 -2.63
CA SER A 78 -8.86 29.42 -2.67
C SER A 78 -8.11 30.44 -1.77
N HIS A 79 -7.48 29.97 -0.69
CA HIS A 79 -6.84 30.82 0.33
C HIS A 79 -5.35 30.55 0.51
N MET A 80 -4.77 29.73 -0.37
CA MET A 80 -3.35 29.36 -0.35
C MET A 80 -2.77 29.46 -1.77
N PRO A 81 -1.46 29.59 -1.93
CA PRO A 81 -0.85 29.55 -3.26
C PRO A 81 -1.19 28.28 -4.02
N VAL A 82 -1.43 28.40 -5.32
CA VAL A 82 -1.67 27.25 -6.21
C VAL A 82 -0.43 26.36 -6.25
N LEU A 83 -0.64 25.05 -6.17
CA LEU A 83 0.39 24.04 -6.36
C LEU A 83 0.27 23.44 -7.77
N ARG A 84 1.42 23.30 -8.48
CA ARG A 84 1.39 22.98 -9.92
C ARG A 84 1.16 21.51 -10.25
N TYR A 85 1.41 20.59 -9.34
CA TYR A 85 1.48 19.16 -9.69
C TYR A 85 0.87 18.24 -8.64
N SER A 86 0.18 18.77 -7.64
CA SER A 86 -0.35 17.93 -6.55
C SER A 86 -1.48 17.02 -7.01
N ASP A 87 -2.31 17.49 -7.92
CA ASP A 87 -3.35 16.71 -8.59
C ASP A 87 -2.73 15.65 -9.52
N ASP A 88 -1.74 16.04 -10.35
CA ASP A 88 -1.00 15.12 -11.20
C ASP A 88 -0.31 14.01 -10.41
N ASP A 89 0.29 14.33 -9.26
CA ASP A 89 0.95 13.34 -8.40
C ASP A 89 -0.04 12.37 -7.77
N ALA A 90 -1.23 12.83 -7.41
CA ALA A 90 -2.31 11.95 -6.96
C ALA A 90 -2.82 11.03 -8.08
N TYR A 91 -2.97 11.54 -9.31
CA TYR A 91 -3.31 10.70 -10.47
C TYR A 91 -2.24 9.66 -10.77
N LYS A 92 -0.94 10.02 -10.68
CA LYS A 92 0.17 9.06 -10.85
C LYS A 92 0.14 7.98 -9.77
N MET A 93 -0.10 8.37 -8.51
CA MET A 93 -0.23 7.41 -7.41
C MET A 93 -1.42 6.46 -7.65
N TYR A 94 -2.58 6.99 -8.03
CA TYR A 94 -3.74 6.19 -8.40
C TYR A 94 -3.41 5.21 -9.53
N ALA A 95 -2.81 5.70 -10.62
CA ALA A 95 -2.41 4.86 -11.76
C ALA A 95 -1.40 3.78 -11.36
N PHE A 96 -0.43 4.11 -10.48
CA PHE A 96 0.50 3.13 -9.92
C PHE A 96 -0.24 2.03 -9.16
N LEU A 97 -1.13 2.37 -8.24
CA LEU A 97 -1.91 1.39 -7.45
C LEU A 97 -2.77 0.48 -8.33
N LYS A 98 -3.24 0.97 -9.47
CA LYS A 98 -4.00 0.20 -10.47
C LYS A 98 -3.12 -0.71 -11.31
N SER A 99 -1.84 -0.40 -11.44
CA SER A 99 -0.89 -1.18 -12.24
C SER A 99 -0.50 -2.49 -11.56
N PRO A 100 0.04 -3.47 -12.31
CA PRO A 100 0.60 -4.69 -11.72
C PRO A 100 1.67 -4.42 -10.66
N ASP A 101 2.53 -3.44 -10.87
CA ASP A 101 3.61 -3.06 -9.95
C ASP A 101 3.07 -2.47 -8.63
N GLY A 102 1.91 -1.81 -8.67
CA GLY A 102 1.21 -1.27 -7.50
C GLY A 102 0.20 -2.23 -6.88
N GLY A 103 0.11 -3.47 -7.37
CA GLY A 103 -0.72 -4.51 -6.81
C GLY A 103 -2.09 -4.68 -7.44
N SER A 104 -2.36 -4.05 -8.60
CA SER A 104 -3.64 -4.14 -9.34
C SER A 104 -4.87 -3.92 -8.44
N ILE A 105 -4.80 -2.91 -7.58
CA ILE A 105 -5.85 -2.63 -6.59
C ILE A 105 -7.14 -2.23 -7.33
N PRO A 106 -8.28 -2.88 -7.07
CA PRO A 106 -9.53 -2.56 -7.74
C PRO A 106 -10.13 -1.23 -7.25
N ASP A 107 -10.99 -0.62 -8.06
CA ASP A 107 -11.52 0.73 -7.81
C ASP A 107 -12.31 0.85 -6.51
N GLU A 108 -13.02 -0.21 -6.12
CA GLU A 108 -13.77 -0.23 -4.86
C GLU A 108 -12.89 -0.11 -3.60
N ARG A 109 -11.57 -0.32 -3.75
CA ARG A 109 -10.60 -0.18 -2.66
C ARG A 109 -9.72 1.06 -2.78
N ILE A 110 -9.97 1.94 -3.76
CA ILE A 110 -9.26 3.21 -3.91
C ILE A 110 -10.28 4.36 -3.94
N LYS A 111 -10.06 5.37 -3.11
CA LYS A 111 -10.74 6.66 -3.21
C LYS A 111 -9.75 7.71 -3.69
N LEU A 112 -10.03 8.28 -4.85
CA LEU A 112 -9.29 9.41 -5.39
C LEU A 112 -10.10 10.68 -5.15
N LEU A 113 -9.50 11.66 -4.49
CA LEU A 113 -10.11 12.96 -4.19
C LEU A 113 -9.19 14.05 -4.75
N ILE A 114 -9.70 14.81 -5.72
CA ILE A 114 -8.93 15.86 -6.39
C ILE A 114 -9.63 17.20 -6.15
N ASP A 115 -8.83 18.23 -5.86
CA ASP A 115 -9.26 19.62 -5.69
C ASP A 115 -10.59 19.76 -4.92
N GLU A 116 -11.68 20.17 -5.57
CA GLU A 116 -12.99 20.40 -4.95
C GLU A 116 -13.59 19.21 -4.21
N ASP A 117 -13.21 17.99 -4.59
CA ASP A 117 -13.64 16.79 -3.88
C ASP A 117 -12.84 16.53 -2.59
N ALA A 118 -11.67 17.15 -2.45
CA ALA A 118 -10.76 16.95 -1.33
C ALA A 118 -11.09 17.82 -0.11
N THR A 119 -12.38 17.93 0.24
CA THR A 119 -12.81 18.59 1.46
C THR A 119 -12.48 17.77 2.71
N LYS A 120 -12.33 18.43 3.86
CA LYS A 120 -12.13 17.75 5.15
C LYS A 120 -13.18 16.65 5.40
N ALA A 121 -14.44 16.96 5.08
CA ALA A 121 -15.56 16.03 5.26
C ALA A 121 -15.40 14.79 4.37
N ASN A 122 -15.10 14.97 3.08
CA ASN A 122 -14.93 13.87 2.14
C ASN A 122 -13.70 13.02 2.46
N ILE A 123 -12.58 13.63 2.84
CA ILE A 123 -11.37 12.91 3.25
C ILE A 123 -11.66 12.03 4.47
N ARG A 124 -12.31 12.60 5.52
CA ARG A 124 -12.66 11.82 6.73
C ARG A 124 -13.65 10.70 6.44
N LYS A 125 -14.65 10.98 5.60
CA LYS A 125 -15.63 9.97 5.18
C LYS A 125 -14.92 8.81 4.46
N SER A 126 -14.06 9.12 3.49
CA SER A 126 -13.34 8.10 2.72
C SER A 126 -12.40 7.27 3.59
N LEU A 127 -11.65 7.90 4.51
CA LEU A 127 -10.80 7.19 5.46
C LEU A 127 -11.63 6.26 6.37
N LYS A 128 -12.76 6.74 6.88
CA LYS A 128 -13.67 5.93 7.70
C LYS A 128 -14.19 4.73 6.92
N GLU A 129 -14.67 4.93 5.69
CA GLU A 129 -15.15 3.85 4.82
C GLU A 129 -14.06 2.80 4.56
N MET A 130 -12.81 3.22 4.29
CA MET A 130 -11.71 2.29 4.07
C MET A 130 -11.38 1.49 5.34
N LEU A 131 -11.34 2.15 6.50
CA LEU A 131 -11.09 1.49 7.78
C LEU A 131 -12.20 0.52 8.18
N GLU A 132 -13.46 0.85 7.92
CA GLU A 132 -14.61 -0.02 8.23
C GLU A 132 -14.68 -1.27 7.31
N ASN A 133 -14.16 -1.18 6.09
CA ASN A 133 -14.14 -2.28 5.14
C ASN A 133 -12.84 -3.11 5.19
N ALA A 134 -11.79 -2.58 5.79
CA ALA A 134 -10.52 -3.29 5.96
C ALA A 134 -10.64 -4.37 7.04
N GLY A 135 -10.12 -5.54 6.73
CA GLY A 135 -9.98 -6.63 7.72
C GLY A 135 -8.74 -6.42 8.62
N PRO A 136 -8.57 -7.27 9.64
CA PRO A 136 -7.49 -7.12 10.62
C PRO A 136 -6.08 -7.25 10.01
N ASP A 137 -5.96 -7.94 8.87
CA ASP A 137 -4.69 -8.17 8.17
C ASP A 137 -4.52 -7.23 6.96
N ASP A 138 -5.49 -6.36 6.69
CA ASP A 138 -5.46 -5.43 5.56
C ASP A 138 -4.64 -4.17 5.90
N VAL A 139 -4.13 -3.50 4.87
CA VAL A 139 -3.41 -2.22 4.97
C VAL A 139 -4.30 -1.10 4.49
N VAL A 140 -4.45 -0.04 5.29
CA VAL A 140 -5.09 1.20 4.86
C VAL A 140 -4.01 2.25 4.59
N MET A 141 -3.93 2.71 3.34
CA MET A 141 -2.98 3.71 2.88
C MET A 141 -3.66 5.07 2.73
N PHE A 142 -3.03 6.10 3.25
CA PHE A 142 -3.41 7.50 3.00
C PHE A 142 -2.26 8.22 2.27
N TYR A 143 -2.53 8.69 1.07
CA TYR A 143 -1.61 9.52 0.28
C TYR A 143 -2.17 10.93 0.19
N PHE A 144 -1.34 11.93 0.42
CA PHE A 144 -1.74 13.33 0.36
C PHE A 144 -0.67 14.17 -0.36
N ALA A 145 -1.07 14.80 -1.46
CA ALA A 145 -0.30 15.81 -2.17
C ALA A 145 -1.04 17.14 -2.07
N GLY A 146 -0.47 18.12 -1.36
CA GLY A 146 -1.12 19.39 -1.07
C GLY A 146 -0.37 20.19 -0.01
N HIS A 147 -0.92 21.32 0.40
CA HIS A 147 -0.36 22.12 1.50
C HIS A 147 -0.51 21.41 2.85
N GLY A 148 0.47 21.64 3.72
CA GLY A 148 0.47 21.15 5.10
C GLY A 148 1.03 22.18 6.08
N LEU A 149 0.65 22.04 7.33
CA LEU A 149 1.25 22.71 8.46
C LEU A 149 1.78 21.65 9.43
N LYS A 150 2.60 22.06 10.40
CA LYS A 150 3.12 21.13 11.41
C LYS A 150 1.96 20.35 12.07
N GLY A 151 1.93 19.01 11.85
CA GLY A 151 0.92 18.11 12.40
C GLY A 151 -0.46 18.20 11.75
N SER A 152 -0.58 18.80 10.55
CA SER A 152 -1.88 18.91 9.88
C SER A 152 -1.73 18.93 8.37
N PHE A 153 -2.66 18.25 7.68
CA PHE A 153 -2.90 18.42 6.26
C PHE A 153 -3.94 19.52 6.05
N LEU A 154 -3.86 20.24 4.93
CA LEU A 154 -4.80 21.30 4.60
C LEU A 154 -5.74 20.86 3.47
N PRO A 155 -6.99 20.49 3.77
CA PRO A 155 -8.00 20.19 2.76
C PRO A 155 -8.33 21.42 1.92
N ILE A 156 -9.03 21.24 0.79
CA ILE A 156 -9.40 22.33 -0.12
C ILE A 156 -10.26 23.42 0.56
N ASP A 157 -11.08 23.03 1.52
CA ASP A 157 -11.97 23.90 2.29
C ASP A 157 -11.29 24.59 3.50
N PHE A 158 -9.96 24.53 3.59
CA PHE A 158 -9.20 25.27 4.60
C PHE A 158 -9.31 26.78 4.36
N ASP A 159 -9.82 27.51 5.34
CA ASP A 159 -10.10 28.95 5.29
C ASP A 159 -9.01 29.85 5.91
N GLY A 160 -7.84 29.27 6.19
CA GLY A 160 -6.73 29.94 6.87
C GLY A 160 -6.66 29.70 8.38
N TYR A 161 -7.73 29.26 9.01
CA TYR A 161 -7.81 29.04 10.46
C TYR A 161 -8.44 27.71 10.83
N ASN A 162 -9.55 27.36 10.19
CA ASN A 162 -10.37 26.19 10.47
C ASN A 162 -10.11 25.07 9.47
N PHE A 163 -10.83 23.97 9.64
CA PHE A 163 -10.88 22.82 8.71
C PHE A 163 -9.56 22.06 8.50
N LYS A 164 -8.53 22.27 9.36
CA LYS A 164 -7.32 21.42 9.31
C LYS A 164 -7.67 19.96 9.55
N LEU A 165 -7.02 19.07 8.83
CA LEU A 165 -7.06 17.63 9.07
C LEU A 165 -5.85 17.25 9.92
N THR A 166 -6.07 16.93 11.19
CA THR A 166 -5.02 16.46 12.11
C THR A 166 -4.91 14.95 12.06
N HIS A 167 -3.76 14.43 12.44
CA HIS A 167 -3.47 12.99 12.51
C HIS A 167 -3.93 12.35 13.84
N GLU A 168 -4.60 13.13 14.71
CA GLU A 168 -5.20 12.65 15.96
C GLU A 168 -6.60 12.06 15.74
#